data_afb16506f0ecad12c4b9a180fa3069fa
#
_entry.id   afb16506f0ecad12c4b9a180fa3069fa
#
_cell.length_a   1.000
_cell.length_b   1.000
_cell.length_c   1.000
_cell.angle_alpha   90.00
_cell.angle_beta   90.00
_cell.angle_gamma   90.00
#
_symmetry.space_group_name_H-M   'P 1'
#
loop_
_entity.id
_entity.type
_entity.pdbx_description
1 polymer ?
#
loop_
_entity_poly.entity_id
_entity_poly.type
_entity_poly.pdbx_seq_one_letter_code
_entity_poly.pdbx_strand_id
1 'polypeptide(L)'
;MPDRLLLVSTSPRVAPGCLTWDAWQALRSGPVRTADAEHPQLAALAAAGVTVEVVPAASAAEQAARFRGNARGGSAVWLAAADGDERFLRALADLVSRETAGGETVELEVIAGSYDLPGARLLDAVAVMDRLRSPGGCPWDAEQTHVSLGKYLLEEAYEAYEAIEEDDSEALREEMGDVLLQVLFHARLAQESADGWSIDDAAGDLVDKLVNRHPHVFGEGGGEAPMVDPDSLDRTWDRIKAVEKGRQSVTDGVPMGQPSLSLAAKLQRRALRGGLPADLLTAGLGDEVGDRLFALVAETVAGGAEAEAALREAARRFRDRVLAAEQRMRAGGTDWREAWRP
;
A
#
# COMPACT_ATOMS: atom_id res chain seq x y z
N MET A 1 38.55 -23.47 21.55
CA MET A 1 37.12 -23.23 21.18
C MET A 1 37.09 -22.89 19.72
N PRO A 2 36.06 -23.29 18.97
CA PRO A 2 35.98 -22.87 17.58
C PRO A 2 35.86 -21.34 17.48
N ASP A 3 36.40 -20.78 16.43
CA ASP A 3 36.25 -19.35 16.13
C ASP A 3 34.77 -19.08 15.79
N ARG A 4 34.17 -18.09 16.44
CA ARG A 4 32.75 -17.75 16.23
C ARG A 4 32.61 -16.42 15.50
N LEU A 5 31.89 -16.44 14.40
CA LEU A 5 31.50 -15.28 13.63
C LEU A 5 29.99 -15.05 13.83
N LEU A 6 29.64 -13.99 14.52
CA LEU A 6 28.25 -13.61 14.79
C LEU A 6 27.88 -12.46 13.88
N LEU A 7 26.80 -12.63 13.11
CA LEU A 7 26.29 -11.64 12.20
C LEU A 7 24.93 -11.20 12.67
N VAL A 8 24.81 -9.94 13.07
CA VAL A 8 23.54 -9.36 13.53
C VAL A 8 22.91 -8.56 12.40
N SER A 9 21.75 -9.01 11.91
CA SER A 9 20.95 -8.28 10.92
C SER A 9 19.88 -7.48 11.62
N THR A 10 19.59 -6.28 11.11
CA THR A 10 18.53 -5.40 11.65
C THR A 10 17.67 -4.83 10.54
N SER A 11 16.43 -4.50 10.87
CA SER A 11 15.56 -3.73 9.99
C SER A 11 15.71 -2.24 10.27
N PRO A 12 15.85 -1.39 9.25
CA PRO A 12 15.82 0.07 9.41
C PRO A 12 14.43 0.61 9.83
N ARG A 13 13.38 -0.24 9.76
CA ARG A 13 12.00 0.08 10.07
C ARG A 13 11.62 -0.16 11.52
N VAL A 14 12.57 -0.63 12.31
CA VAL A 14 12.40 -0.85 13.75
C VAL A 14 13.19 0.22 14.49
N ALA A 15 12.59 0.79 15.53
CA ALA A 15 13.21 1.86 16.30
C ALA A 15 14.60 1.44 16.85
N PRO A 16 15.58 2.35 16.86
CA PRO A 16 16.90 2.09 17.41
C PRO A 16 16.84 1.55 18.85
N GLY A 17 17.58 0.49 19.13
CA GLY A 17 17.59 -0.19 20.42
C GLY A 17 16.52 -1.27 20.61
N CYS A 18 15.48 -1.34 19.75
CA CYS A 18 14.50 -2.42 19.78
C CYS A 18 15.07 -3.67 19.10
N LEU A 19 15.99 -4.35 19.77
CA LEU A 19 16.63 -5.57 19.27
C LEU A 19 16.19 -6.78 20.09
N THR A 20 16.27 -7.95 19.47
CA THR A 20 16.04 -9.23 20.16
C THR A 20 17.06 -9.45 21.28
N TRP A 21 16.67 -10.26 22.26
CA TRP A 21 17.59 -10.62 23.36
C TRP A 21 18.88 -11.27 22.85
N ASP A 22 18.79 -12.16 21.88
CA ASP A 22 19.95 -12.85 21.30
C ASP A 22 20.90 -11.89 20.61
N ALA A 23 20.37 -10.89 19.91
CA ALA A 23 21.19 -9.84 19.32
C ALA A 23 21.90 -8.99 20.37
N TRP A 24 21.22 -8.61 21.45
CA TRP A 24 21.86 -7.90 22.55
C TRP A 24 22.96 -8.73 23.22
N GLN A 25 22.76 -10.02 23.39
CA GLN A 25 23.80 -10.92 23.90
C GLN A 25 25.00 -10.99 22.95
N ALA A 26 24.75 -11.18 21.64
CA ALA A 26 25.79 -11.23 20.64
C ALA A 26 26.59 -9.92 20.60
N LEU A 27 25.92 -8.77 20.54
CA LEU A 27 26.56 -7.45 20.51
C LEU A 27 27.42 -7.12 21.75
N ARG A 28 27.19 -7.83 22.86
CA ARG A 28 27.97 -7.69 24.09
C ARG A 28 29.03 -8.79 24.25
N SER A 29 29.07 -9.79 23.37
CA SER A 29 29.95 -10.96 23.52
C SER A 29 31.34 -10.76 22.97
N GLY A 30 31.60 -9.71 22.19
CA GLY A 30 32.89 -9.46 21.55
C GLY A 30 32.96 -8.12 20.82
N PRO A 31 34.07 -7.84 20.13
CA PRO A 31 34.21 -6.63 19.33
C PRO A 31 33.22 -6.57 18.22
N VAL A 32 32.42 -5.49 18.17
CA VAL A 32 31.39 -5.25 17.15
C VAL A 32 31.93 -4.35 16.04
N ARG A 33 31.68 -4.72 14.80
CA ARG A 33 32.06 -3.96 13.60
C ARG A 33 30.90 -3.76 12.65
N THR A 34 30.95 -2.68 11.92
CA THR A 34 30.03 -2.40 10.82
C THR A 34 30.75 -1.65 9.70
N ALA A 35 30.30 -1.79 8.46
CA ALA A 35 30.74 -0.96 7.35
C ALA A 35 29.92 0.34 7.20
N ASP A 36 28.77 0.43 7.88
CA ASP A 36 27.82 1.53 7.77
C ASP A 36 28.06 2.55 8.89
N ALA A 37 28.65 3.70 8.54
CA ALA A 37 28.91 4.78 9.48
C ALA A 37 27.64 5.52 9.95
N GLU A 38 26.56 5.38 9.22
CA GLU A 38 25.25 6.01 9.52
C GLU A 38 24.22 4.99 9.99
N HIS A 39 24.66 3.80 10.40
CA HIS A 39 23.78 2.73 10.82
C HIS A 39 22.84 3.18 11.94
N PRO A 40 21.50 3.02 11.79
CA PRO A 40 20.49 3.57 12.72
C PRO A 40 20.69 3.13 14.18
N GLN A 41 21.26 1.94 14.41
CA GLN A 41 21.45 1.38 15.76
C GLN A 41 22.64 1.97 16.52
N LEU A 42 23.58 2.69 15.90
CA LEU A 42 24.83 3.14 16.53
C LEU A 42 24.60 3.96 17.80
N ALA A 43 23.67 4.91 17.77
CA ALA A 43 23.37 5.74 18.93
C ALA A 43 22.83 4.92 20.13
N ALA A 44 21.92 3.98 19.85
CA ALA A 44 21.34 3.12 20.87
C ALA A 44 22.38 2.13 21.45
N LEU A 45 23.26 1.57 20.61
CA LEU A 45 24.34 0.70 21.03
C LEU A 45 25.34 1.45 21.92
N ALA A 46 25.74 2.65 21.52
CA ALA A 46 26.63 3.50 22.32
C ALA A 46 26.02 3.84 23.68
N ALA A 47 24.73 4.20 23.73
CA ALA A 47 24.00 4.46 24.97
C ALA A 47 23.93 3.22 25.88
N ALA A 48 23.91 2.02 25.30
CA ALA A 48 23.93 0.73 26.02
C ALA A 48 25.35 0.25 26.39
N GLY A 49 26.39 1.06 26.12
CA GLY A 49 27.78 0.72 26.43
C GLY A 49 28.44 -0.26 25.46
N VAL A 50 27.85 -0.47 24.28
CA VAL A 50 28.44 -1.31 23.22
C VAL A 50 29.21 -0.39 22.27
N THR A 51 30.53 -0.63 22.16
CA THR A 51 31.38 0.08 21.21
C THR A 51 31.34 -0.61 19.87
N VAL A 52 31.03 0.13 18.83
CA VAL A 52 31.02 -0.34 17.44
C VAL A 52 32.14 0.32 16.67
N GLU A 53 33.02 -0.49 16.07
CA GLU A 53 34.07 -0.03 15.17
C GLU A 53 33.53 0.08 13.75
N VAL A 54 33.49 1.31 13.21
CA VAL A 54 33.17 1.53 11.79
C VAL A 54 34.42 1.23 10.98
N VAL A 55 34.32 0.19 10.15
CA VAL A 55 35.48 -0.23 9.33
C VAL A 55 35.55 0.57 8.04
N PRO A 56 36.77 0.89 7.54
CA PRO A 56 36.94 1.59 6.27
C PRO A 56 36.34 0.83 5.09
N ALA A 57 35.90 1.57 4.10
CA ALA A 57 35.42 1.01 2.84
C ALA A 57 36.51 0.12 2.20
N ALA A 58 36.13 -1.11 1.85
CA ALA A 58 36.96 -2.10 1.20
C ALA A 58 36.08 -3.00 0.33
N SER A 59 36.72 -3.87 -0.49
CA SER A 59 35.94 -4.89 -1.21
C SER A 59 35.30 -5.87 -0.22
N ALA A 60 34.20 -6.47 -0.59
CA ALA A 60 33.46 -7.44 0.22
C ALA A 60 34.37 -8.62 0.66
N ALA A 61 35.28 -9.07 -0.23
CA ALA A 61 36.23 -10.13 0.07
C ALA A 61 37.28 -9.70 1.11
N GLU A 62 37.78 -8.47 1.03
CA GLU A 62 38.74 -7.95 2.02
C GLU A 62 38.07 -7.73 3.38
N GLN A 63 36.86 -7.23 3.42
CA GLN A 63 36.06 -7.07 4.65
C GLN A 63 35.82 -8.43 5.30
N ALA A 64 35.40 -9.44 4.53
CA ALA A 64 35.16 -10.79 5.00
C ALA A 64 36.45 -11.41 5.58
N ALA A 65 37.59 -11.26 4.88
CA ALA A 65 38.90 -11.78 5.36
C ALA A 65 39.34 -11.08 6.64
N ARG A 66 39.20 -9.76 6.77
CA ARG A 66 39.50 -8.99 7.98
C ARG A 66 38.62 -9.41 9.14
N PHE A 67 37.28 -9.51 8.88
CA PHE A 67 36.33 -9.92 9.90
C PHE A 67 36.64 -11.36 10.41
N ARG A 68 36.91 -12.27 9.49
CA ARG A 68 37.32 -13.63 9.83
C ARG A 68 38.62 -13.65 10.67
N GLY A 69 39.61 -12.84 10.29
CA GLY A 69 40.87 -12.71 11.02
C GLY A 69 40.69 -12.24 12.47
N ASN A 70 39.68 -11.42 12.73
CA ASN A 70 39.40 -10.87 14.05
C ASN A 70 38.73 -11.87 15.02
N ALA A 71 38.17 -12.98 14.51
CA ALA A 71 37.57 -14.04 15.33
C ALA A 71 38.56 -15.10 15.82
N ARG A 72 39.84 -15.04 15.39
CA ARG A 72 40.83 -16.06 15.74
C ARG A 72 41.03 -16.14 17.26
N GLY A 73 40.70 -17.30 17.80
CA GLY A 73 40.78 -17.60 19.23
C GLY A 73 39.61 -17.06 20.05
N GLY A 74 38.52 -16.61 19.42
CA GLY A 74 37.36 -16.04 20.13
C GLY A 74 36.16 -15.83 19.26
N SER A 75 35.38 -14.78 19.56
CA SER A 75 34.21 -14.36 18.80
C SER A 75 34.40 -12.96 18.21
N ALA A 76 33.88 -12.75 17.02
CA ALA A 76 33.76 -11.43 16.40
C ALA A 76 32.30 -11.22 15.98
N VAL A 77 31.82 -9.97 16.10
CA VAL A 77 30.43 -9.59 15.80
C VAL A 77 30.41 -8.59 14.65
N TRP A 78 29.61 -8.87 13.64
CA TRP A 78 29.34 -7.95 12.55
C TRP A 78 27.91 -7.46 12.66
N LEU A 79 27.72 -6.15 12.74
CA LEU A 79 26.44 -5.49 12.60
C LEU A 79 26.25 -5.18 11.11
N ALA A 80 25.35 -5.91 10.47
CA ALA A 80 25.07 -5.75 9.04
C ALA A 80 24.46 -4.38 8.76
N ALA A 81 24.85 -3.77 7.64
CA ALA A 81 24.24 -2.51 7.19
C ALA A 81 22.72 -2.66 7.00
N ALA A 82 22.02 -1.54 7.02
CA ALA A 82 20.56 -1.51 6.93
C ALA A 82 20.01 -2.13 5.63
N ASP A 83 20.81 -2.18 4.55
CA ASP A 83 20.48 -2.83 3.29
C ASP A 83 20.77 -4.35 3.26
N GLY A 84 21.35 -4.90 4.35
CA GLY A 84 21.59 -6.32 4.55
C GLY A 84 22.97 -6.83 4.15
N ASP A 85 23.90 -5.99 3.66
CA ASP A 85 25.30 -6.37 3.33
C ASP A 85 25.43 -7.64 2.44
N GLU A 86 24.55 -7.87 1.49
CA GLU A 86 24.46 -9.14 0.75
C GLU A 86 25.80 -9.59 0.11
N ARG A 87 26.58 -8.63 -0.42
CA ARG A 87 27.88 -8.92 -1.04
C ARG A 87 28.91 -9.39 -0.02
N PHE A 88 28.91 -8.76 1.15
CA PHE A 88 29.79 -9.17 2.26
C PHE A 88 29.38 -10.55 2.76
N LEU A 89 28.11 -10.81 2.94
CA LEU A 89 27.58 -12.11 3.37
C LEU A 89 28.00 -13.25 2.45
N ARG A 90 27.86 -13.06 1.14
CA ARG A 90 28.29 -14.03 0.13
C ARG A 90 29.80 -14.29 0.24
N ALA A 91 30.63 -13.23 0.30
CA ALA A 91 32.06 -13.35 0.39
C ALA A 91 32.48 -14.06 1.69
N LEU A 92 31.81 -13.80 2.81
CA LEU A 92 32.04 -14.44 4.08
C LEU A 92 31.66 -15.93 4.05
N ALA A 93 30.48 -16.25 3.52
CA ALA A 93 30.04 -17.63 3.37
C ALA A 93 31.00 -18.47 2.50
N ASP A 94 31.45 -17.90 1.38
CA ASP A 94 32.45 -18.54 0.51
C ASP A 94 33.82 -18.77 1.21
N LEU A 95 34.22 -17.81 2.03
CA LEU A 95 35.47 -17.92 2.79
C LEU A 95 35.35 -19.02 3.84
N VAL A 96 34.31 -19.00 4.67
CA VAL A 96 34.09 -20.01 5.72
C VAL A 96 33.92 -21.40 5.12
N SER A 97 33.23 -21.54 3.99
CA SER A 97 33.06 -22.83 3.31
C SER A 97 34.43 -23.42 2.86
N ARG A 98 35.33 -22.58 2.33
CA ARG A 98 36.65 -23.00 1.92
C ARG A 98 37.54 -23.42 3.12
N GLU A 99 37.52 -22.67 4.21
CA GLU A 99 38.25 -22.96 5.42
C GLU A 99 37.76 -24.26 6.07
N THR A 100 36.47 -24.46 6.14
CA THR A 100 35.86 -25.69 6.68
C THR A 100 36.23 -26.91 5.82
N ALA A 101 36.24 -26.77 4.50
CA ALA A 101 36.73 -27.83 3.60
C ALA A 101 38.26 -28.13 3.81
N GLY A 102 39.03 -27.13 4.25
CA GLY A 102 40.42 -27.26 4.63
C GLY A 102 40.65 -27.83 6.02
N GLY A 103 39.62 -28.13 6.79
CA GLY A 103 39.70 -28.75 8.14
C GLY A 103 39.71 -27.75 9.29
N GLU A 104 39.47 -26.44 9.04
CA GLU A 104 39.29 -25.45 10.10
C GLU A 104 37.88 -25.53 10.68
N THR A 105 37.75 -25.33 11.99
CA THR A 105 36.42 -25.28 12.64
C THR A 105 36.03 -23.83 12.87
N VAL A 106 35.08 -23.34 12.08
CA VAL A 106 34.53 -21.98 12.16
C VAL A 106 33.01 -22.07 12.31
N GLU A 107 32.47 -21.41 13.30
CA GLU A 107 31.03 -21.28 13.51
C GLU A 107 30.56 -19.92 12.98
N LEU A 108 29.71 -19.94 11.98
CA LEU A 108 29.05 -18.74 11.48
C LEU A 108 27.57 -18.80 11.89
N GLU A 109 27.14 -17.81 12.67
CA GLU A 109 25.78 -17.69 13.16
C GLU A 109 25.18 -16.36 12.69
N VAL A 110 23.99 -16.42 12.09
CA VAL A 110 23.22 -15.24 11.71
C VAL A 110 22.11 -15.03 12.72
N ILE A 111 22.11 -13.87 13.36
CA ILE A 111 21.18 -13.50 14.43
C ILE A 111 20.26 -12.40 13.92
N ALA A 112 18.98 -12.66 13.87
CA ALA A 112 17.98 -11.64 13.57
C ALA A 112 17.83 -10.69 14.77
N GLY A 113 18.46 -9.53 14.68
CA GLY A 113 18.38 -8.48 15.70
C GLY A 113 17.04 -7.77 15.71
N SER A 114 16.49 -7.52 14.54
CA SER A 114 15.09 -7.10 14.34
C SER A 114 14.63 -7.55 12.95
N TYR A 115 13.33 -7.59 12.75
CA TYR A 115 12.73 -8.01 11.50
C TYR A 115 11.47 -7.22 11.20
N ASP A 116 11.11 -7.15 9.93
CA ASP A 116 9.91 -6.47 9.47
C ASP A 116 8.65 -7.26 9.81
N LEU A 117 7.65 -6.56 10.31
CA LEU A 117 6.28 -7.07 10.35
C LEU A 117 5.60 -6.85 8.99
N PRO A 118 4.54 -7.64 8.68
CA PRO A 118 3.72 -7.37 7.50
C PRO A 118 3.24 -5.91 7.48
N GLY A 119 3.42 -5.23 6.35
CA GLY A 119 3.11 -3.80 6.20
C GLY A 119 4.26 -2.84 6.52
N ALA A 120 5.39 -3.31 7.05
CA ALA A 120 6.52 -2.43 7.40
C ALA A 120 7.06 -1.60 6.21
N ARG A 121 6.90 -2.06 4.97
CA ARG A 121 7.26 -1.29 3.77
C ARG A 121 6.49 0.03 3.61
N LEU A 122 5.33 0.17 4.26
CA LEU A 122 4.60 1.44 4.29
C LEU A 122 5.41 2.54 4.98
N LEU A 123 6.26 2.20 5.95
CA LEU A 123 7.16 3.16 6.59
C LEU A 123 8.20 3.72 5.62
N ASP A 124 8.71 2.90 4.69
CA ASP A 124 9.60 3.39 3.63
C ASP A 124 8.88 4.37 2.72
N ALA A 125 7.64 4.06 2.32
CA ALA A 125 6.86 4.94 1.46
C ALA A 125 6.56 6.28 2.14
N VAL A 126 6.23 6.28 3.44
CA VAL A 126 6.08 7.49 4.25
C VAL A 126 7.38 8.31 4.29
N ALA A 127 8.51 7.66 4.55
CA ALA A 127 9.81 8.32 4.63
C ALA A 127 10.25 8.90 3.27
N VAL A 128 9.99 8.18 2.17
CA VAL A 128 10.27 8.66 0.81
C VAL A 128 9.43 9.89 0.49
N MET A 129 8.13 9.87 0.79
CA MET A 129 7.25 11.02 0.57
C MET A 129 7.68 12.24 1.41
N ASP A 130 8.04 12.04 2.67
CA ASP A 130 8.59 13.12 3.50
C ASP A 130 9.87 13.69 2.89
N ARG A 131 10.79 12.85 2.42
CA ARG A 131 12.04 13.29 1.77
C ARG A 131 11.80 14.07 0.50
N LEU A 132 10.84 13.66 -0.34
CA LEU A 132 10.49 14.34 -1.59
C LEU A 132 9.99 15.76 -1.33
N ARG A 133 9.21 16.00 -0.28
CA ARG A 133 8.65 17.30 0.08
C ARG A 133 9.50 18.13 1.04
N SER A 134 10.56 17.57 1.59
CA SER A 134 11.47 18.28 2.50
C SER A 134 12.48 19.16 1.74
N PRO A 135 13.12 20.15 2.38
CA PRO A 135 14.15 20.96 1.77
C PRO A 135 15.23 20.11 1.09
N GLY A 136 15.51 20.40 -0.19
CA GLY A 136 16.41 19.61 -1.03
C GLY A 136 15.79 18.33 -1.58
N GLY A 137 14.48 18.17 -1.50
CA GLY A 137 13.69 17.14 -2.17
C GLY A 137 13.35 17.51 -3.62
N CYS A 138 12.20 17.04 -4.11
CA CYS A 138 11.76 17.28 -5.48
C CYS A 138 11.05 18.63 -5.61
N PRO A 139 11.50 19.53 -6.51
CA PRO A 139 10.85 20.84 -6.71
C PRO A 139 9.39 20.71 -7.16
N TRP A 140 9.07 19.72 -8.00
CA TRP A 140 7.72 19.50 -8.48
C TRP A 140 6.78 19.08 -7.35
N ASP A 141 7.21 18.12 -6.50
CA ASP A 141 6.44 17.67 -5.35
C ASP A 141 6.21 18.81 -4.34
N ALA A 142 7.20 19.69 -4.16
CA ALA A 142 7.11 20.82 -3.24
C ALA A 142 6.04 21.85 -3.63
N GLU A 143 5.73 21.98 -4.95
CA GLU A 143 4.72 22.92 -5.47
C GLU A 143 3.29 22.38 -5.42
N GLN A 144 3.10 21.07 -5.19
CA GLN A 144 1.77 20.47 -5.23
C GLN A 144 0.89 20.91 -4.06
N THR A 145 -0.41 20.95 -4.32
CA THR A 145 -1.47 21.23 -3.36
C THR A 145 -2.55 20.14 -3.42
N HIS A 146 -3.43 20.06 -2.43
CA HIS A 146 -4.59 19.16 -2.48
C HIS A 146 -5.42 19.34 -3.76
N VAL A 147 -5.54 20.58 -4.25
CA VAL A 147 -6.31 20.89 -5.47
C VAL A 147 -5.60 20.41 -6.72
N SER A 148 -4.29 20.65 -6.83
CA SER A 148 -3.52 20.24 -8.02
C SER A 148 -3.44 18.72 -8.15
N LEU A 149 -3.43 17.99 -7.03
CA LEU A 149 -3.38 16.53 -6.98
C LEU A 149 -4.75 15.85 -7.18
N GLY A 150 -5.85 16.57 -6.99
CA GLY A 150 -7.19 15.97 -7.05
C GLY A 150 -7.51 15.27 -8.38
N LYS A 151 -6.93 15.74 -9.51
CA LYS A 151 -7.08 15.10 -10.82
C LYS A 151 -6.35 13.76 -10.89
N TYR A 152 -5.13 13.68 -10.33
CA TYR A 152 -4.33 12.45 -10.30
C TYR A 152 -5.00 11.39 -9.41
N LEU A 153 -5.50 11.77 -8.22
CA LEU A 153 -6.26 10.84 -7.37
C LEU A 153 -7.42 10.15 -8.13
N LEU A 154 -8.10 10.88 -9.03
CA LEU A 154 -9.15 10.29 -9.85
C LEU A 154 -8.59 9.43 -10.98
N GLU A 155 -7.48 9.85 -11.59
CA GLU A 155 -6.80 9.12 -12.66
C GLU A 155 -6.34 7.75 -12.15
N GLU A 156 -5.55 7.71 -11.08
CA GLU A 156 -5.07 6.45 -10.45
C GLU A 156 -6.23 5.54 -10.00
N ALA A 157 -7.31 6.13 -9.47
CA ALA A 157 -8.49 5.35 -9.11
C ALA A 157 -9.19 4.72 -10.32
N TYR A 158 -9.16 5.37 -11.49
CA TYR A 158 -9.70 4.79 -12.73
C TYR A 158 -8.78 3.74 -13.34
N GLU A 159 -7.46 3.93 -13.29
CA GLU A 159 -6.48 2.97 -13.76
C GLU A 159 -6.51 1.69 -12.93
N ALA A 160 -6.56 1.82 -11.59
CA ALA A 160 -6.79 0.68 -10.70
C ALA A 160 -8.12 -0.03 -10.99
N TYR A 161 -9.19 0.73 -11.28
CA TYR A 161 -10.48 0.15 -11.63
C TYR A 161 -10.43 -0.58 -12.99
N GLU A 162 -9.72 -0.04 -13.98
CA GLU A 162 -9.53 -0.68 -15.29
C GLU A 162 -8.78 -2.01 -15.15
N ALA A 163 -7.69 -2.03 -14.36
CA ALA A 163 -6.93 -3.25 -14.06
C ALA A 163 -7.80 -4.34 -13.39
N ILE A 164 -8.75 -3.94 -12.52
CA ILE A 164 -9.73 -4.87 -11.92
C ILE A 164 -10.68 -5.44 -13.00
N GLU A 165 -11.19 -4.59 -13.91
CA GLU A 165 -12.11 -5.03 -14.96
C GLU A 165 -11.43 -5.94 -16.00
N GLU A 166 -10.11 -5.78 -16.20
CA GLU A 166 -9.31 -6.58 -17.13
C GLU A 166 -8.72 -7.85 -16.50
N ASP A 167 -8.94 -8.05 -15.18
CA ASP A 167 -8.38 -9.16 -14.39
C ASP A 167 -6.83 -9.18 -14.47
N ASP A 168 -6.20 -8.00 -14.61
CA ASP A 168 -4.75 -7.83 -14.64
C ASP A 168 -4.19 -7.58 -13.25
N SER A 169 -3.73 -8.63 -12.60
CA SER A 169 -3.18 -8.56 -11.24
C SER A 169 -1.86 -7.81 -11.14
N GLU A 170 -1.07 -7.74 -12.20
CA GLU A 170 0.21 -7.02 -12.21
C GLU A 170 -0.02 -5.52 -12.31
N ALA A 171 -0.86 -5.09 -13.26
CA ALA A 171 -1.31 -3.71 -13.37
C ALA A 171 -2.02 -3.25 -12.09
N LEU A 172 -2.95 -4.05 -11.55
CA LEU A 172 -3.65 -3.72 -10.31
C LEU A 172 -2.69 -3.46 -9.15
N ARG A 173 -1.60 -4.24 -9.03
CA ARG A 173 -0.61 -4.01 -7.98
C ARG A 173 0.12 -2.68 -8.16
N GLU A 174 0.45 -2.31 -9.38
CA GLU A 174 1.08 -1.04 -9.73
C GLU A 174 0.14 0.13 -9.39
N GLU A 175 -1.07 0.11 -9.92
CA GLU A 175 -2.06 1.17 -9.72
C GLU A 175 -2.50 1.34 -8.26
N MET A 176 -2.58 0.25 -7.50
CA MET A 176 -2.80 0.34 -6.04
C MET A 176 -1.64 1.01 -5.32
N GLY A 177 -0.42 0.92 -5.85
CA GLY A 177 0.74 1.68 -5.39
C GLY A 177 0.56 3.18 -5.63
N ASP A 178 0.03 3.58 -6.80
CA ASP A 178 -0.20 4.97 -7.16
C ASP A 178 -1.40 5.58 -6.42
N VAL A 179 -2.45 4.82 -6.16
CA VAL A 179 -3.50 5.22 -5.22
C VAL A 179 -2.91 5.43 -3.81
N LEU A 180 -2.03 4.56 -3.34
CA LEU A 180 -1.34 4.74 -2.05
C LEU A 180 -0.45 5.98 -2.05
N LEU A 181 0.26 6.28 -3.16
CA LEU A 181 1.04 7.50 -3.33
C LEU A 181 0.15 8.73 -3.10
N GLN A 182 -1.05 8.78 -3.68
CA GLN A 182 -1.98 9.91 -3.47
C GLN A 182 -2.38 10.06 -2.00
N VAL A 183 -2.64 8.94 -1.30
CA VAL A 183 -2.96 8.97 0.13
C VAL A 183 -1.80 9.55 0.95
N LEU A 184 -0.58 9.08 0.72
CA LEU A 184 0.62 9.55 1.42
C LEU A 184 0.92 11.02 1.12
N PHE A 185 0.76 11.43 -0.14
CA PHE A 185 0.99 12.80 -0.57
C PHE A 185 0.01 13.77 0.09
N HIS A 186 -1.28 13.44 0.10
CA HIS A 186 -2.29 14.24 0.77
C HIS A 186 -2.07 14.32 2.28
N ALA A 187 -1.67 13.22 2.92
CA ALA A 187 -1.35 13.21 4.35
C ALA A 187 -0.12 14.10 4.65
N ARG A 188 0.93 14.01 3.82
CA ARG A 188 2.14 14.83 4.00
C ARG A 188 1.87 16.31 3.77
N LEU A 189 1.00 16.67 2.81
CA LEU A 189 0.52 18.03 2.62
C LEU A 189 -0.23 18.57 3.84
N ALA A 190 -1.11 17.74 4.40
CA ALA A 190 -1.90 18.14 5.56
C ALA A 190 -1.02 18.45 6.78
N GLN A 191 0.06 17.70 7.00
CA GLN A 191 1.02 17.93 8.08
C GLN A 191 1.69 19.32 8.03
N GLU A 192 1.70 20.00 6.88
CA GLU A 192 2.30 21.33 6.73
C GLU A 192 1.41 22.43 7.33
N SER A 193 0.18 22.15 7.69
CA SER A 193 -0.77 23.07 8.30
C SER A 193 -0.67 23.03 9.83
N ALA A 194 -0.96 24.16 10.50
CA ALA A 194 -0.90 24.26 11.95
C ALA A 194 -1.88 23.30 12.67
N ASP A 195 -3.05 23.07 12.08
CA ASP A 195 -4.08 22.12 12.54
C ASP A 195 -4.14 20.89 11.64
N GLY A 196 -2.99 20.50 11.09
CA GLY A 196 -2.88 19.42 10.13
C GLY A 196 -2.99 18.03 10.74
N TRP A 197 -3.21 17.05 9.90
CA TRP A 197 -3.25 15.64 10.25
C TRP A 197 -2.18 14.85 9.49
N SER A 198 -1.79 13.72 10.03
CA SER A 198 -0.75 12.83 9.50
C SER A 198 -1.34 11.57 8.86
N ILE A 199 -0.49 10.76 8.27
CA ILE A 199 -0.87 9.42 7.82
C ILE A 199 -1.32 8.52 8.98
N ASP A 200 -0.76 8.73 10.17
CA ASP A 200 -1.13 7.96 11.36
C ASP A 200 -2.55 8.32 11.82
N ASP A 201 -2.95 9.58 11.72
CA ASP A 201 -4.33 10.02 12.02
C ASP A 201 -5.32 9.40 11.03
N ALA A 202 -5.00 9.44 9.72
CA ALA A 202 -5.84 8.83 8.70
C ALA A 202 -5.96 7.30 8.87
N ALA A 203 -4.86 6.64 9.22
CA ALA A 203 -4.85 5.20 9.49
C ALA A 203 -5.60 4.86 10.78
N GLY A 204 -5.43 5.66 11.85
CA GLY A 204 -6.18 5.52 13.09
C GLY A 204 -7.67 5.64 12.89
N ASP A 205 -8.13 6.69 12.21
CA ASP A 205 -9.55 6.89 11.85
C ASP A 205 -10.11 5.72 11.02
N LEU A 206 -9.29 5.16 10.11
CA LEU A 206 -9.68 3.99 9.33
C LEU A 206 -9.86 2.76 10.23
N VAL A 207 -8.91 2.49 11.14
CA VAL A 207 -8.96 1.36 12.07
C VAL A 207 -10.19 1.47 12.96
N ASP A 208 -10.39 2.62 13.60
CA ASP A 208 -11.55 2.87 14.47
C ASP A 208 -12.88 2.68 13.72
N LYS A 209 -12.96 3.21 12.52
CA LYS A 209 -14.11 3.03 11.64
C LYS A 209 -14.37 1.54 11.32
N LEU A 210 -13.33 0.78 10.99
CA LEU A 210 -13.48 -0.64 10.64
C LEU A 210 -13.88 -1.47 11.86
N VAL A 211 -13.23 -1.26 13.00
CA VAL A 211 -13.56 -1.96 14.26
C VAL A 211 -15.00 -1.67 14.69
N ASN A 212 -15.39 -0.38 14.72
CA ASN A 212 -16.72 0.02 15.15
C ASN A 212 -17.84 -0.49 14.22
N ARG A 213 -17.56 -0.64 12.92
CA ARG A 213 -18.55 -1.11 11.95
C ARG A 213 -18.61 -2.63 11.78
N HIS A 214 -17.70 -3.36 12.42
CA HIS A 214 -17.67 -4.83 12.38
C HIS A 214 -17.75 -5.43 13.80
N PRO A 215 -18.79 -5.09 14.58
CA PRO A 215 -18.92 -5.61 15.95
C PRO A 215 -19.07 -7.14 16.00
N HIS A 216 -19.50 -7.75 14.90
CA HIS A 216 -19.56 -9.20 14.73
C HIS A 216 -18.18 -9.87 14.64
N VAL A 217 -17.12 -9.10 14.34
CA VAL A 217 -15.73 -9.58 14.28
C VAL A 217 -14.95 -9.15 15.51
N PHE A 218 -15.11 -7.89 15.94
CA PHE A 218 -14.28 -7.26 16.98
C PHE A 218 -15.00 -7.03 18.31
N GLY A 219 -16.31 -7.37 18.41
CA GLY A 219 -17.08 -7.23 19.66
C GLY A 219 -16.75 -8.29 20.71
N GLU A 220 -17.14 -8.04 21.98
CA GLU A 220 -17.04 -9.01 23.07
C GLU A 220 -17.89 -10.24 22.72
N GLY A 221 -17.25 -11.40 22.48
CA GLY A 221 -17.89 -12.63 22.00
C GLY A 221 -17.60 -12.98 20.54
N GLY A 222 -16.76 -12.19 19.86
CA GLY A 222 -16.27 -12.49 18.52
C GLY A 222 -15.46 -13.79 18.46
N GLY A 223 -16.03 -14.80 17.79
CA GLY A 223 -15.40 -16.12 17.59
C GLY A 223 -16.34 -17.12 16.92
N GLU A 224 -17.63 -17.00 17.15
CA GLU A 224 -18.68 -17.72 16.42
C GLU A 224 -19.73 -16.71 15.93
N ALA A 225 -19.34 -15.83 15.00
CA ALA A 225 -20.31 -14.97 14.35
C ALA A 225 -21.32 -15.87 13.61
N PRO A 226 -22.63 -15.80 13.91
CA PRO A 226 -23.62 -16.45 13.06
C PRO A 226 -23.40 -15.93 11.65
N MET A 227 -23.57 -16.78 10.63
CA MET A 227 -23.55 -16.35 9.21
C MET A 227 -24.51 -15.17 9.07
N VAL A 228 -23.96 -13.96 9.06
CA VAL A 228 -24.75 -12.75 8.93
C VAL A 228 -24.97 -12.56 7.43
N ASP A 229 -26.24 -12.57 7.04
CA ASP A 229 -26.63 -12.31 5.66
C ASP A 229 -26.04 -10.96 5.18
N PRO A 230 -25.32 -10.93 4.04
CA PRO A 230 -24.69 -9.73 3.51
C PRO A 230 -25.65 -8.52 3.40
N ASP A 231 -26.91 -8.74 3.02
CA ASP A 231 -27.93 -7.68 2.92
C ASP A 231 -28.30 -7.09 4.30
N SER A 232 -28.20 -7.89 5.36
CA SER A 232 -28.42 -7.41 6.72
C SER A 232 -27.25 -6.58 7.24
N LEU A 233 -26.02 -6.89 6.81
CA LEU A 233 -24.82 -6.11 7.13
C LEU A 233 -24.88 -4.72 6.49
N ASP A 234 -25.24 -4.64 5.22
CA ASP A 234 -25.37 -3.37 4.49
C ASP A 234 -26.38 -2.41 5.18
N ARG A 235 -27.52 -2.95 5.61
CA ARG A 235 -28.52 -2.17 6.38
C ARG A 235 -28.00 -1.72 7.73
N THR A 236 -27.24 -2.56 8.40
CA THR A 236 -26.63 -2.25 9.69
C THR A 236 -25.59 -1.14 9.54
N TRP A 237 -24.73 -1.23 8.53
CA TRP A 237 -23.72 -0.19 8.22
C TRP A 237 -24.37 1.15 7.83
N ASP A 238 -25.43 1.15 7.04
CA ASP A 238 -26.13 2.40 6.70
C ASP A 238 -26.76 3.06 7.94
N ARG A 239 -27.26 2.25 8.90
CA ARG A 239 -27.79 2.75 10.17
C ARG A 239 -26.67 3.33 11.05
N ILE A 240 -25.55 2.62 11.20
CA ILE A 240 -24.39 3.10 11.96
C ILE A 240 -23.89 4.43 11.36
N LYS A 241 -23.71 4.50 10.04
CA LYS A 241 -23.29 5.73 9.35
C LYS A 241 -24.28 6.89 9.52
N ALA A 242 -25.58 6.60 9.58
CA ALA A 242 -26.59 7.63 9.79
C ALA A 242 -26.49 8.24 11.18
N VAL A 243 -26.28 7.41 12.21
CA VAL A 243 -26.11 7.87 13.60
C VAL A 243 -24.78 8.62 13.76
N GLU A 244 -23.66 8.06 13.31
CA GLU A 244 -22.32 8.67 13.40
C GLU A 244 -22.26 10.07 12.78
N LYS A 245 -22.97 10.28 11.66
CA LYS A 245 -22.90 11.52 10.89
C LYS A 245 -24.11 12.45 11.08
N GLY A 246 -25.03 12.12 12.01
CA GLY A 246 -26.24 12.93 12.27
C GLY A 246 -27.10 13.20 11.04
N ARG A 247 -27.20 12.23 10.10
CA ARG A 247 -27.90 12.39 8.83
C ARG A 247 -29.39 12.63 9.05
N GLN A 248 -29.92 13.64 8.39
CA GLN A 248 -31.35 14.00 8.41
C GLN A 248 -32.09 13.48 7.16
N SER A 249 -31.35 13.25 6.07
CA SER A 249 -31.88 12.70 4.83
C SER A 249 -31.15 11.41 4.45
N VAL A 250 -31.86 10.50 3.76
CA VAL A 250 -31.26 9.28 3.17
C VAL A 250 -30.21 9.61 2.12
N THR A 251 -30.25 10.81 1.54
CA THR A 251 -29.31 11.30 0.52
C THR A 251 -28.09 12.01 1.13
N ASP A 252 -28.09 12.29 2.42
CA ASP A 252 -26.98 12.99 3.08
C ASP A 252 -25.68 12.22 2.97
N GLY A 253 -24.60 12.96 2.64
CA GLY A 253 -23.26 12.39 2.50
C GLY A 253 -23.07 11.52 1.25
N VAL A 254 -23.91 11.68 0.22
CA VAL A 254 -23.62 11.20 -1.13
C VAL A 254 -22.72 12.24 -1.80
N PRO A 255 -21.48 11.90 -2.19
CA PRO A 255 -20.61 12.82 -2.90
C PRO A 255 -21.21 13.16 -4.27
N MET A 256 -21.43 14.44 -4.54
CA MET A 256 -22.07 14.89 -5.79
C MET A 256 -21.12 14.93 -6.99
N GLY A 257 -19.81 14.80 -6.78
CA GLY A 257 -18.79 14.78 -7.83
C GLY A 257 -18.54 13.41 -8.47
N GLN A 258 -19.36 12.40 -8.16
CA GLN A 258 -19.25 11.06 -8.77
C GLN A 258 -19.63 11.08 -10.26
N PRO A 259 -19.20 10.08 -11.07
CA PRO A 259 -19.74 9.84 -12.41
C PRO A 259 -21.27 9.80 -12.37
N SER A 260 -21.90 10.41 -13.37
CA SER A 260 -23.33 10.74 -13.29
C SER A 260 -24.26 9.53 -13.15
N LEU A 261 -23.94 8.42 -13.81
CA LEU A 261 -24.74 7.19 -13.67
C LEU A 261 -24.55 6.55 -12.30
N SER A 262 -23.33 6.53 -11.78
CA SER A 262 -23.02 6.07 -10.42
C SER A 262 -23.71 6.93 -9.37
N LEU A 263 -23.72 8.26 -9.55
CA LEU A 263 -24.44 9.19 -8.67
C LEU A 263 -25.94 8.91 -8.65
N ALA A 264 -26.56 8.80 -9.84
CA ALA A 264 -27.97 8.51 -9.98
C ALA A 264 -28.33 7.17 -9.32
N ALA A 265 -27.58 6.11 -9.63
CA ALA A 265 -27.78 4.79 -9.03
C ALA A 265 -27.66 4.81 -7.51
N LYS A 266 -26.68 5.54 -6.98
CA LYS A 266 -26.46 5.66 -5.52
C LYS A 266 -27.59 6.40 -4.82
N LEU A 267 -28.08 7.49 -5.40
CA LEU A 267 -29.22 8.24 -4.87
C LEU A 267 -30.48 7.38 -4.86
N GLN A 268 -30.77 6.68 -5.95
CA GLN A 268 -31.92 5.79 -6.10
C GLN A 268 -31.87 4.62 -5.10
N ARG A 269 -30.73 3.91 -5.00
CA ARG A 269 -30.56 2.82 -4.04
C ARG A 269 -30.75 3.30 -2.60
N ARG A 270 -30.26 4.49 -2.26
CA ARG A 270 -30.45 5.06 -0.93
C ARG A 270 -31.90 5.44 -0.66
N ALA A 271 -32.60 6.01 -1.63
CA ALA A 271 -34.01 6.33 -1.52
C ALA A 271 -34.84 5.05 -1.29
N LEU A 272 -34.60 4.00 -2.08
CA LEU A 272 -35.26 2.70 -1.91
C LEU A 272 -34.99 2.08 -0.54
N ARG A 273 -33.73 2.06 -0.08
CA ARG A 273 -33.37 1.57 1.26
C ARG A 273 -34.00 2.41 2.38
N GLY A 274 -34.24 3.70 2.12
CA GLY A 274 -34.95 4.62 3.01
C GLY A 274 -36.48 4.47 3.01
N GLY A 275 -37.01 3.55 2.20
CA GLY A 275 -38.44 3.25 2.14
C GLY A 275 -39.22 3.99 1.06
N LEU A 276 -38.52 4.68 0.12
CA LEU A 276 -39.20 5.25 -1.05
C LEU A 276 -39.78 4.11 -1.92
N PRO A 277 -41.07 4.10 -2.24
CA PRO A 277 -41.67 3.16 -3.19
C PRO A 277 -40.96 3.23 -4.56
N ALA A 278 -40.74 2.08 -5.19
CA ALA A 278 -39.97 2.01 -6.44
C ALA A 278 -40.58 2.76 -7.61
N ASP A 279 -41.93 2.80 -7.68
CA ASP A 279 -42.69 3.53 -8.68
C ASP A 279 -42.52 5.06 -8.57
N LEU A 280 -42.11 5.57 -7.42
CA LEU A 280 -41.79 6.97 -7.21
C LEU A 280 -40.41 7.40 -7.67
N LEU A 281 -39.50 6.47 -7.97
CA LEU A 281 -38.16 6.81 -8.47
C LEU A 281 -38.20 7.61 -9.78
N THR A 282 -39.17 7.32 -10.62
CA THR A 282 -39.32 7.96 -11.94
C THR A 282 -40.57 8.86 -12.02
N ALA A 283 -41.32 9.00 -10.92
CA ALA A 283 -42.51 9.86 -10.89
C ALA A 283 -42.12 11.33 -11.11
N GLY A 284 -42.85 11.99 -12.03
CA GLY A 284 -42.61 13.39 -12.35
C GLY A 284 -41.41 13.67 -13.28
N LEU A 285 -40.75 12.66 -13.80
CA LEU A 285 -39.74 12.82 -14.85
C LEU A 285 -40.42 13.22 -16.16
N GLY A 286 -39.73 14.07 -16.94
CA GLY A 286 -40.12 14.48 -18.27
C GLY A 286 -39.43 13.67 -19.39
N ASP A 287 -39.50 14.22 -20.61
CA ASP A 287 -38.90 13.62 -21.81
C ASP A 287 -37.48 14.16 -22.09
N GLU A 288 -36.94 14.97 -21.20
CA GLU A 288 -35.58 15.49 -21.36
C GLU A 288 -34.55 14.34 -21.28
N VAL A 289 -33.40 14.54 -21.95
CA VAL A 289 -32.36 13.51 -22.02
C VAL A 289 -31.89 13.07 -20.63
N GLY A 290 -31.75 14.02 -19.70
CA GLY A 290 -31.36 13.72 -18.32
C GLY A 290 -32.38 12.84 -17.60
N ASP A 291 -33.66 13.13 -17.72
CA ASP A 291 -34.79 12.38 -17.12
C ASP A 291 -34.84 10.95 -17.67
N ARG A 292 -34.66 10.80 -18.97
CA ARG A 292 -34.61 9.48 -19.63
C ARG A 292 -33.43 8.66 -19.19
N LEU A 293 -32.22 9.25 -19.05
CA LEU A 293 -31.07 8.59 -18.53
C LEU A 293 -31.24 8.17 -17.05
N PHE A 294 -31.85 9.05 -16.23
CA PHE A 294 -32.17 8.74 -14.84
C PHE A 294 -33.17 7.59 -14.70
N ALA A 295 -34.15 7.51 -15.59
CA ALA A 295 -35.10 6.40 -15.65
C ALA A 295 -34.43 5.08 -16.04
N LEU A 296 -33.53 5.09 -17.04
CA LEU A 296 -32.74 3.91 -17.41
C LEU A 296 -31.88 3.40 -16.25
N VAL A 297 -31.31 4.32 -15.47
CA VAL A 297 -30.57 3.93 -14.25
C VAL A 297 -31.50 3.26 -13.24
N ALA A 298 -32.74 3.73 -13.09
CA ALA A 298 -33.71 3.10 -12.19
C ALA A 298 -34.03 1.64 -12.62
N GLU A 299 -34.16 1.39 -13.92
CA GLU A 299 -34.31 0.03 -14.45
C GLU A 299 -33.13 -0.86 -14.11
N THR A 300 -31.88 -0.37 -14.26
CA THR A 300 -30.67 -1.14 -13.90
C THR A 300 -30.59 -1.41 -12.40
N VAL A 301 -30.96 -0.43 -11.56
CA VAL A 301 -31.01 -0.60 -10.10
C VAL A 301 -32.03 -1.66 -9.69
N ALA A 302 -33.21 -1.66 -10.31
CA ALA A 302 -34.24 -2.67 -10.07
C ALA A 302 -33.79 -4.08 -10.52
N GLY A 303 -33.02 -4.17 -11.61
CA GLY A 303 -32.46 -5.41 -12.14
C GLY A 303 -31.19 -5.90 -11.43
N GLY A 304 -30.68 -5.16 -10.43
CA GLY A 304 -29.44 -5.51 -9.73
C GLY A 304 -28.16 -5.24 -10.53
N ALA A 305 -28.24 -4.58 -11.67
CA ALA A 305 -27.09 -4.23 -12.50
C ALA A 305 -26.44 -2.90 -12.04
N GLU A 306 -25.19 -2.70 -12.46
CA GLU A 306 -24.45 -1.45 -12.23
C GLU A 306 -24.43 -0.63 -13.53
N ALA A 307 -25.08 0.54 -13.52
CA ALA A 307 -25.32 1.34 -14.74
C ALA A 307 -24.03 1.89 -15.35
N GLU A 308 -23.08 2.34 -14.53
CA GLU A 308 -21.79 2.89 -14.96
C GLU A 308 -20.96 1.82 -15.67
N ALA A 309 -20.84 0.62 -15.06
CA ALA A 309 -20.12 -0.50 -15.63
C ALA A 309 -20.76 -0.99 -16.94
N ALA A 310 -22.09 -1.08 -16.98
CA ALA A 310 -22.81 -1.51 -18.18
C ALA A 310 -22.60 -0.56 -19.37
N LEU A 311 -22.61 0.77 -19.12
CA LEU A 311 -22.32 1.76 -20.17
C LEU A 311 -20.87 1.73 -20.60
N ARG A 312 -19.94 1.58 -19.67
CA ARG A 312 -18.49 1.45 -19.94
C ARG A 312 -18.21 0.22 -20.83
N GLU A 313 -18.79 -0.92 -20.51
CA GLU A 313 -18.67 -2.11 -21.32
C GLU A 313 -19.21 -1.90 -22.74
N ALA A 314 -20.37 -1.22 -22.88
CA ALA A 314 -20.91 -0.88 -24.19
C ALA A 314 -19.97 0.06 -24.97
N ALA A 315 -19.34 1.03 -24.29
CA ALA A 315 -18.35 1.92 -24.89
C ALA A 315 -17.08 1.15 -25.35
N ARG A 316 -16.61 0.20 -24.54
CA ARG A 316 -15.47 -0.69 -24.92
C ARG A 316 -15.83 -1.51 -26.16
N ARG A 317 -16.99 -2.16 -26.20
CA ARG A 317 -17.44 -2.88 -27.41
C ARG A 317 -17.53 -1.97 -28.63
N PHE A 318 -17.95 -0.72 -28.47
CA PHE A 318 -17.95 0.26 -29.55
C PHE A 318 -16.54 0.59 -30.01
N ARG A 319 -15.59 0.87 -29.08
CA ARG A 319 -14.16 1.08 -29.38
C ARG A 319 -13.60 -0.08 -30.19
N ASP A 320 -13.82 -1.31 -29.75
CA ASP A 320 -13.27 -2.51 -30.40
C ASP A 320 -13.81 -2.69 -31.84
N ARG A 321 -15.08 -2.35 -32.03
CA ARG A 321 -15.67 -2.32 -33.38
C ARG A 321 -15.03 -1.25 -34.26
N VAL A 322 -14.73 -0.07 -33.72
CA VAL A 322 -13.99 0.98 -34.43
C VAL A 322 -12.62 0.48 -34.85
N LEU A 323 -11.86 -0.07 -33.92
CA LEU A 323 -10.52 -0.62 -34.19
C LEU A 323 -10.53 -1.71 -35.25
N ALA A 324 -11.48 -2.63 -35.17
CA ALA A 324 -11.65 -3.70 -36.17
C ALA A 324 -12.02 -3.14 -37.56
N ALA A 325 -12.85 -2.10 -37.63
CA ALA A 325 -13.20 -1.44 -38.88
C ALA A 325 -11.99 -0.73 -39.49
N GLU A 326 -11.22 0.01 -38.67
CA GLU A 326 -9.98 0.66 -39.14
C GLU A 326 -8.95 -0.35 -39.66
N GLN A 327 -8.78 -1.50 -39.01
CA GLN A 327 -7.90 -2.55 -39.50
C GLN A 327 -8.36 -3.10 -40.84
N ARG A 328 -9.67 -3.33 -41.03
CA ARG A 328 -10.23 -3.75 -42.33
C ARG A 328 -10.03 -2.71 -43.42
N MET A 329 -10.21 -1.43 -43.11
CA MET A 329 -9.95 -0.34 -44.06
C MET A 329 -8.48 -0.29 -44.49
N ARG A 330 -7.54 -0.44 -43.55
CA ARG A 330 -6.10 -0.47 -43.84
C ARG A 330 -5.70 -1.69 -44.70
N ALA A 331 -6.32 -2.84 -44.48
CA ALA A 331 -6.02 -4.08 -45.19
C ALA A 331 -6.64 -4.14 -46.57
N GLY A 332 -7.85 -3.60 -46.76
CA GLY A 332 -8.65 -3.79 -48.00
C GLY A 332 -8.93 -2.53 -48.81
N GLY A 333 -8.52 -1.31 -48.34
CA GLY A 333 -8.82 -0.05 -49.04
C GLY A 333 -10.31 0.29 -49.07
N THR A 334 -11.12 -0.30 -48.17
CA THR A 334 -12.57 -0.13 -48.06
C THR A 334 -12.91 1.18 -47.28
N ASP A 335 -14.14 1.65 -47.44
CA ASP A 335 -14.63 2.79 -46.66
C ASP A 335 -15.27 2.34 -45.31
N TRP A 336 -15.62 3.32 -44.46
CA TRP A 336 -16.25 3.07 -43.15
C TRP A 336 -17.55 2.29 -43.25
N ARG A 337 -18.38 2.51 -44.29
CA ARG A 337 -19.67 1.82 -44.43
C ARG A 337 -19.50 0.34 -44.70
N GLU A 338 -18.49 0.01 -45.49
CA GLU A 338 -18.16 -1.37 -45.83
C GLU A 338 -17.43 -2.06 -44.68
N ALA A 339 -16.44 -1.36 -44.06
CA ALA A 339 -15.67 -1.87 -42.94
C ALA A 339 -16.50 -2.06 -41.67
N TRP A 340 -17.61 -1.32 -41.49
CA TRP A 340 -18.49 -1.37 -40.30
C TRP A 340 -19.49 -2.54 -40.31
N ARG A 341 -19.63 -3.24 -41.41
CA ARG A 341 -20.51 -4.40 -41.46
C ARG A 341 -20.03 -5.51 -40.54
N PRO A 342 -20.94 -6.16 -39.80
CA PRO A 342 -20.61 -7.21 -38.83
C PRO A 342 -19.86 -8.40 -39.48
#